data_a63922f22e2f8fe47c7fd0e636bafb9a
#
_entry.id   a63922f22e2f8fe47c7fd0e636bafb9a
#
_cell.length_a   1.000
_cell.length_b   1.000
_cell.length_c   1.000
_cell.angle_alpha   90.00
_cell.angle_beta   90.00
_cell.angle_gamma   90.00
#
_symmetry.space_group_name_H-M   'P 1'
#
loop_
_entity.id
_entity.type
_entity.pdbx_description
1 polymer ?
#
loop_
_entity_poly.entity_id
_entity_poly.type
_entity_poly.pdbx_seq_one_letter_code
_entity_poly.pdbx_strand_id
1 'polypeptide(L)'
;NKDFFAQYFHVVTGRWLLIPVFVIALTGTLVFLARLDFFKGENTEITSKTSSNTKATELKDIPFFKETPLSKVERVEFPFIPDDEAEPFIIHLRKKSVTVNQVTGTIISETKYPYSAAVEKFNLDLHTGRTNAIWAFILGLASLNILCFIYSGFVITFRRTRTKIKNKIKAKDAEIVLLVGSENGTTLFFANQIHRQLLSEGKRSYLAEMNQFQSFESAKEMVIFTSTYGLGDPPRNANQ
;
A
#
# COMPACT_ATOMS: atom_id res chain seq x y z
N ASN A 1 8.46 -27.78 3.82
CA ASN A 1 8.08 -27.09 5.06
C ASN A 1 7.28 -25.84 4.70
N LYS A 2 5.96 -25.82 4.99
CA LYS A 2 5.05 -24.72 4.57
C LYS A 2 5.44 -23.35 5.15
N ASP A 3 6.12 -23.32 6.29
CA ASP A 3 6.54 -22.08 6.95
C ASP A 3 7.75 -21.46 6.26
N PHE A 4 8.68 -22.29 5.81
CA PHE A 4 9.82 -21.85 5.01
C PHE A 4 9.36 -21.26 3.66
N PHE A 5 8.35 -21.85 3.02
CA PHE A 5 7.81 -21.35 1.77
C PHE A 5 7.16 -19.96 1.94
N ALA A 6 6.34 -19.76 2.98
CA ALA A 6 5.68 -18.47 3.24
C ALA A 6 6.70 -17.36 3.51
N GLN A 7 7.74 -17.63 4.31
CA GLN A 7 8.81 -16.67 4.58
C GLN A 7 9.66 -16.39 3.33
N TYR A 8 10.03 -17.42 2.59
CA TYR A 8 10.80 -17.28 1.36
C TYR A 8 10.03 -16.45 0.32
N PHE A 9 8.75 -16.78 0.09
CA PHE A 9 7.88 -16.05 -0.81
C PHE A 9 7.76 -14.57 -0.41
N HIS A 10 7.52 -14.30 0.87
CA HIS A 10 7.43 -12.94 1.41
C HIS A 10 8.71 -12.13 1.13
N VAL A 11 9.88 -12.70 1.39
CA VAL A 11 11.16 -12.01 1.18
C VAL A 11 11.46 -11.80 -0.30
N VAL A 12 11.26 -12.81 -1.14
CA VAL A 12 11.60 -12.74 -2.56
C VAL A 12 10.67 -11.77 -3.29
N THR A 13 9.36 -11.91 -3.13
CA THR A 13 8.39 -11.02 -3.79
C THR A 13 8.49 -9.60 -3.26
N GLY A 14 8.80 -9.43 -1.95
CA GLY A 14 9.04 -8.12 -1.36
C GLY A 14 10.20 -7.37 -1.97
N ARG A 15 11.30 -8.07 -2.27
CA ARG A 15 12.44 -7.43 -2.95
C ARG A 15 12.10 -6.97 -4.37
N TRP A 16 11.41 -7.81 -5.14
CA TRP A 16 11.08 -7.49 -6.55
C TRP A 16 10.02 -6.40 -6.68
N LEU A 17 9.04 -6.38 -5.79
CA LEU A 17 7.91 -5.45 -5.84
C LEU A 17 8.05 -4.26 -4.89
N LEU A 18 9.22 -4.10 -4.24
CA LEU A 18 9.49 -2.98 -3.34
C LEU A 18 9.30 -1.63 -4.02
N ILE A 19 9.86 -1.46 -5.22
CA ILE A 19 9.78 -0.20 -5.97
C ILE A 19 8.34 0.13 -6.37
N PRO A 20 7.57 -0.77 -7.03
CA PRO A 20 6.16 -0.51 -7.32
C PRO A 20 5.32 -0.20 -6.07
N VAL A 21 5.51 -0.94 -4.98
CA VAL A 21 4.80 -0.71 -3.71
C VAL A 21 5.14 0.66 -3.12
N PHE A 22 6.42 1.04 -3.16
CA PHE A 22 6.86 2.36 -2.72
C PHE A 22 6.22 3.48 -3.57
N VAL A 23 6.19 3.31 -4.90
CA VAL A 23 5.53 4.27 -5.81
C VAL A 23 4.04 4.39 -5.49
N ILE A 24 3.33 3.27 -5.26
CA ILE A 24 1.91 3.30 -4.85
C ILE A 24 1.72 4.09 -3.55
N ALA A 25 2.55 3.82 -2.55
CA ALA A 25 2.45 4.50 -1.25
C ALA A 25 2.74 6.00 -1.36
N LEU A 26 3.82 6.38 -2.06
CA LEU A 26 4.20 7.77 -2.26
C LEU A 26 3.14 8.54 -3.05
N THR A 27 2.73 8.00 -4.19
CA THR A 27 1.73 8.65 -5.04
C THR A 27 0.37 8.74 -4.36
N GLY A 28 -0.04 7.73 -3.58
CA GLY A 28 -1.25 7.77 -2.76
C GLY A 28 -1.21 8.86 -1.69
N THR A 29 -0.07 9.02 -1.02
CA THR A 29 0.13 10.12 -0.06
C THR A 29 0.00 11.48 -0.74
N LEU A 30 0.60 11.66 -1.92
CA LEU A 30 0.49 12.91 -2.68
C LEU A 30 -0.96 13.17 -3.16
N VAL A 31 -1.69 12.14 -3.58
CA VAL A 31 -3.13 12.26 -3.92
C VAL A 31 -3.93 12.70 -2.69
N PHE A 32 -3.64 12.13 -1.52
CA PHE A 32 -4.29 12.54 -0.27
C PHE A 32 -4.00 14.01 0.08
N LEU A 33 -2.73 14.45 0.01
CA LEU A 33 -2.35 15.84 0.27
C LEU A 33 -2.99 16.80 -0.73
N ALA A 34 -3.10 16.42 -2.01
CA ALA A 34 -3.80 17.21 -3.02
C ALA A 34 -5.29 17.36 -2.69
N ARG A 35 -5.93 16.33 -2.14
CA ARG A 35 -7.33 16.40 -1.65
C ARG A 35 -7.52 17.33 -0.47
N LEU A 36 -6.47 17.62 0.28
CA LEU A 36 -6.46 18.61 1.36
C LEU A 36 -6.08 20.02 0.87
N ASP A 37 -6.12 20.26 -0.44
CA ASP A 37 -5.75 21.54 -1.07
C ASP A 37 -4.29 22.01 -0.77
N PHE A 38 -3.40 21.07 -0.37
CA PHE A 38 -2.03 21.42 0.02
C PHE A 38 -1.18 21.97 -1.14
N PHE A 39 -1.55 21.61 -2.38
CA PHE A 39 -0.86 22.02 -3.61
C PHE A 39 -1.71 22.93 -4.49
N LYS A 40 -2.74 23.57 -3.92
CA LYS A 40 -3.68 24.39 -4.68
C LYS A 40 -2.95 25.57 -5.34
N GLY A 41 -2.93 25.55 -6.66
CA GLY A 41 -2.48 26.68 -7.48
C GLY A 41 -3.67 27.52 -7.92
N GLU A 42 -3.43 28.80 -8.16
CA GLU A 42 -4.47 29.68 -8.70
C GLU A 42 -4.67 29.45 -10.20
N ASN A 43 -5.91 29.26 -10.59
CA ASN A 43 -6.29 29.24 -12.00
C ASN A 43 -6.22 30.67 -12.57
N THR A 44 -5.58 30.81 -13.72
CA THR A 44 -5.56 32.11 -14.42
C THR A 44 -6.70 32.14 -15.42
N GLU A 45 -7.71 32.96 -15.14
CA GLU A 45 -8.82 33.15 -16.04
C GLU A 45 -8.51 34.34 -16.99
N ILE A 46 -8.66 34.08 -18.29
CA ILE A 46 -8.54 35.08 -19.33
C ILE A 46 -9.93 35.21 -19.95
N THR A 47 -10.63 36.29 -19.61
CA THR A 47 -11.92 36.58 -20.20
C THR A 47 -11.70 37.11 -21.62
N SER A 48 -12.17 36.38 -22.61
CA SER A 48 -12.09 36.73 -24.03
C SER A 48 -13.51 37.03 -24.50
N LYS A 49 -13.87 38.32 -24.54
CA LYS A 49 -15.14 38.72 -25.19
C LYS A 49 -14.89 38.88 -26.69
N THR A 50 -14.85 37.78 -27.41
CA THR A 50 -14.94 37.83 -28.87
C THR A 50 -16.42 37.97 -29.24
N SER A 51 -16.86 39.18 -29.49
CA SER A 51 -18.23 39.44 -29.95
C SER A 51 -18.32 39.04 -31.42
N SER A 52 -18.96 37.91 -31.69
CA SER A 52 -19.48 37.60 -33.01
C SER A 52 -21.00 37.69 -32.93
N ASN A 53 -21.61 38.57 -33.71
CA ASN A 53 -23.06 38.76 -33.76
C ASN A 53 -23.77 37.70 -34.61
N THR A 54 -23.09 36.63 -34.96
CA THR A 54 -23.64 35.60 -35.86
C THR A 54 -24.09 34.40 -35.02
N LYS A 55 -25.36 34.12 -35.04
CA LYS A 55 -25.94 32.90 -34.42
C LYS A 55 -25.40 31.67 -35.15
N ALA A 56 -24.77 30.76 -34.45
CA ALA A 56 -24.35 29.47 -35.00
C ALA A 56 -25.61 28.64 -35.30
N THR A 57 -25.76 28.17 -36.52
CA THR A 57 -26.96 27.41 -36.95
C THR A 57 -26.90 25.98 -36.44
N GLU A 58 -25.70 25.41 -36.32
CA GLU A 58 -25.45 24.04 -35.82
C GLU A 58 -24.12 23.98 -35.08
N LEU A 59 -24.02 23.02 -34.15
CA LEU A 59 -22.79 22.78 -33.39
C LEU A 59 -21.54 22.62 -34.25
N LYS A 60 -21.70 21.96 -35.42
CA LYS A 60 -20.61 21.78 -36.37
C LYS A 60 -20.05 23.08 -36.95
N ASP A 61 -20.85 24.18 -36.89
CA ASP A 61 -20.46 25.48 -37.43
C ASP A 61 -19.71 26.36 -36.44
N ILE A 62 -19.61 25.95 -35.18
CA ILE A 62 -18.82 26.60 -34.15
C ILE A 62 -17.34 26.46 -34.48
N PRO A 63 -16.60 27.56 -34.75
CA PRO A 63 -15.21 27.51 -35.16
C PRO A 63 -14.30 26.75 -34.19
N PHE A 64 -14.55 26.89 -32.90
CA PHE A 64 -13.78 26.20 -31.87
C PHE A 64 -13.82 24.67 -32.04
N PHE A 65 -14.98 24.10 -32.39
CA PHE A 65 -15.14 22.65 -32.56
C PHE A 65 -14.50 22.15 -33.88
N LYS A 66 -14.49 22.99 -34.92
CA LYS A 66 -13.80 22.66 -36.17
C LYS A 66 -12.29 22.63 -36.03
N GLU A 67 -11.73 23.57 -35.24
CA GLU A 67 -10.28 23.76 -35.10
C GLU A 67 -9.67 22.88 -33.99
N THR A 68 -10.48 22.40 -33.04
CA THR A 68 -9.99 21.62 -31.90
C THR A 68 -10.12 20.10 -32.17
N PRO A 69 -9.01 19.38 -32.41
CA PRO A 69 -9.07 17.95 -32.63
C PRO A 69 -9.49 17.23 -31.34
N LEU A 70 -10.35 16.22 -31.48
CA LEU A 70 -10.86 15.43 -30.35
C LEU A 70 -9.77 14.80 -29.49
N SER A 71 -8.61 14.51 -30.08
CA SER A 71 -7.44 13.98 -29.36
C SER A 71 -6.90 14.93 -28.26
N LYS A 72 -7.24 16.21 -28.29
CA LYS A 72 -6.88 17.19 -27.28
C LYS A 72 -7.96 17.41 -26.23
N VAL A 73 -9.18 16.92 -26.49
CA VAL A 73 -10.32 17.08 -25.59
C VAL A 73 -10.31 15.95 -24.55
N GLU A 74 -10.38 16.28 -23.28
CA GLU A 74 -10.43 15.33 -22.19
C GLU A 74 -11.85 15.11 -21.67
N ARG A 75 -12.62 16.18 -21.61
CA ARG A 75 -14.01 16.16 -21.16
C ARG A 75 -14.77 17.35 -21.76
N VAL A 76 -16.05 17.12 -22.04
CA VAL A 76 -17.00 18.17 -22.43
C VAL A 76 -18.14 18.13 -21.44
N GLU A 77 -18.46 19.29 -20.88
CA GLU A 77 -19.68 19.52 -20.11
C GLU A 77 -20.68 20.20 -21.05
N PHE A 78 -21.80 19.52 -21.24
CA PHE A 78 -22.87 20.03 -22.08
C PHE A 78 -23.79 20.94 -21.26
N PRO A 79 -24.37 22.00 -21.89
CA PRO A 79 -25.39 22.79 -21.26
C PRO A 79 -26.60 21.94 -20.90
N PHE A 80 -27.24 22.24 -19.79
CA PHE A 80 -28.43 21.52 -19.32
C PHE A 80 -29.70 21.93 -20.12
N ILE A 81 -29.81 23.24 -20.44
CA ILE A 81 -30.90 23.78 -21.21
C ILE A 81 -30.37 24.13 -22.61
N PRO A 82 -30.87 23.46 -23.67
CA PRO A 82 -30.51 23.79 -25.04
C PRO A 82 -30.95 25.23 -25.41
N ASP A 83 -30.12 25.90 -26.19
CA ASP A 83 -30.38 27.26 -26.73
C ASP A 83 -30.43 28.38 -25.66
N ASP A 84 -30.05 28.16 -24.44
CA ASP A 84 -29.92 29.17 -23.40
C ASP A 84 -28.49 29.79 -23.42
N GLU A 85 -28.43 31.10 -23.71
CA GLU A 85 -27.12 31.82 -23.72
C GLU A 85 -26.40 31.81 -22.37
N ALA A 86 -27.13 31.63 -21.28
CA ALA A 86 -26.57 31.59 -19.92
C ALA A 86 -25.84 30.25 -19.62
N GLU A 87 -26.14 29.19 -20.38
CA GLU A 87 -25.53 27.88 -20.21
C GLU A 87 -24.54 27.56 -21.33
N PRO A 88 -23.22 27.72 -21.11
CA PRO A 88 -22.22 27.46 -22.14
C PRO A 88 -21.79 26.00 -22.17
N PHE A 89 -21.10 25.58 -23.23
CA PHE A 89 -20.22 24.42 -23.23
C PHE A 89 -18.97 24.70 -22.42
N ILE A 90 -18.54 23.75 -21.56
CA ILE A 90 -17.24 23.82 -20.91
C ILE A 90 -16.38 22.65 -21.45
N ILE A 91 -15.33 23.01 -22.17
CA ILE A 91 -14.44 22.05 -22.82
C ILE A 91 -13.12 22.00 -22.05
N HIS A 92 -12.87 20.86 -21.43
CA HIS A 92 -11.62 20.61 -20.72
C HIS A 92 -10.58 20.04 -21.67
N LEU A 93 -9.50 20.79 -21.85
CA LEU A 93 -8.31 20.41 -22.58
C LEU A 93 -7.20 20.08 -21.60
N ARG A 94 -6.11 19.52 -22.09
CA ARG A 94 -5.00 19.05 -21.26
C ARG A 94 -4.38 20.14 -20.35
N LYS A 95 -4.38 21.40 -20.80
CA LYS A 95 -3.71 22.52 -20.10
C LYS A 95 -4.62 23.69 -19.73
N LYS A 96 -5.85 23.68 -20.24
CA LYS A 96 -6.82 24.74 -20.03
C LYS A 96 -8.23 24.21 -20.17
N SER A 97 -9.22 24.94 -19.63
CA SER A 97 -10.63 24.82 -20.01
C SER A 97 -11.04 26.01 -20.84
N VAL A 98 -11.96 25.78 -21.75
CA VAL A 98 -12.53 26.82 -22.62
C VAL A 98 -14.03 26.80 -22.48
N THR A 99 -14.61 27.96 -22.18
CA THR A 99 -16.04 28.16 -22.06
C THR A 99 -16.55 28.75 -23.36
N VAL A 100 -17.47 28.06 -24.04
CA VAL A 100 -17.99 28.44 -25.35
C VAL A 100 -19.50 28.65 -25.26
N ASN A 101 -19.99 29.78 -25.72
CA ASN A 101 -21.42 30.07 -25.79
C ASN A 101 -22.08 29.12 -26.79
N GLN A 102 -23.15 28.44 -26.36
CA GLN A 102 -23.81 27.43 -27.18
C GLN A 102 -24.58 28.01 -28.38
N VAL A 103 -25.05 29.26 -28.27
CA VAL A 103 -25.88 29.92 -29.30
C VAL A 103 -25.02 30.64 -30.34
N THR A 104 -24.00 31.37 -29.87
CA THR A 104 -23.15 32.18 -30.76
C THR A 104 -21.85 31.50 -31.17
N GLY A 105 -21.47 30.44 -30.50
CA GLY A 105 -20.17 29.76 -30.70
C GLY A 105 -18.95 30.54 -30.29
N THR A 106 -19.13 31.66 -29.59
CA THR A 106 -18.04 32.52 -29.12
C THR A 106 -17.37 32.00 -27.88
N ILE A 107 -16.05 32.18 -27.75
CA ILE A 107 -15.33 31.87 -26.54
C ILE A 107 -15.61 32.94 -25.50
N ILE A 108 -16.21 32.54 -24.38
CA ILE A 108 -16.53 33.44 -23.25
C ILE A 108 -15.29 33.61 -22.38
N SER A 109 -14.65 32.51 -21.99
CA SER A 109 -13.44 32.55 -21.17
C SER A 109 -12.51 31.38 -21.45
N GLU A 110 -11.23 31.57 -21.18
CA GLU A 110 -10.23 30.52 -21.12
C GLU A 110 -9.61 30.52 -19.73
N THR A 111 -9.64 29.37 -19.06
CA THR A 111 -8.99 29.19 -17.75
C THR A 111 -7.77 28.30 -17.92
N LYS A 112 -6.58 28.84 -17.72
CA LYS A 112 -5.34 28.06 -17.74
C LYS A 112 -5.13 27.36 -16.40
N TYR A 113 -4.86 26.07 -16.46
CA TYR A 113 -4.55 25.29 -15.27
C TYR A 113 -3.14 25.61 -14.77
N PRO A 114 -2.93 25.72 -13.45
CA PRO A 114 -1.61 25.92 -12.86
C PRO A 114 -0.75 24.66 -13.10
N TYR A 115 0.56 24.80 -12.98
CA TYR A 115 1.48 23.68 -13.11
C TYR A 115 1.20 22.57 -12.09
N SER A 116 0.76 22.94 -10.87
CA SER A 116 0.35 21.99 -9.84
C SER A 116 -0.73 21.02 -10.33
N ALA A 117 -1.74 21.49 -11.07
CA ALA A 117 -2.79 20.64 -11.62
C ALA A 117 -2.25 19.58 -12.61
N ALA A 118 -1.23 19.94 -13.39
CA ALA A 118 -0.57 18.97 -14.27
C ALA A 118 0.22 17.90 -13.48
N VAL A 119 0.88 18.31 -12.40
CA VAL A 119 1.60 17.40 -11.49
C VAL A 119 0.63 16.49 -10.76
N GLU A 120 -0.47 17.03 -10.24
CA GLU A 120 -1.53 16.26 -9.57
C GLU A 120 -2.12 15.21 -10.51
N LYS A 121 -2.44 15.61 -11.74
CA LYS A 121 -2.94 14.69 -12.76
C LYS A 121 -1.95 13.57 -13.06
N PHE A 122 -0.68 13.91 -13.32
CA PHE A 122 0.37 12.93 -13.57
C PHE A 122 0.51 11.96 -12.38
N ASN A 123 0.52 12.49 -11.16
CA ASN A 123 0.58 11.69 -9.94
C ASN A 123 -0.62 10.75 -9.82
N LEU A 124 -1.83 11.23 -10.11
CA LEU A 124 -3.05 10.42 -10.11
C LEU A 124 -3.00 9.32 -11.18
N ASP A 125 -2.56 9.65 -12.40
CA ASP A 125 -2.41 8.69 -13.49
C ASP A 125 -1.37 7.61 -13.15
N LEU A 126 -0.28 8.00 -12.51
CA LEU A 126 0.75 7.08 -12.02
C LEU A 126 0.20 6.17 -10.90
N HIS A 127 -0.55 6.73 -9.95
CA HIS A 127 -1.16 6.00 -8.83
C HIS A 127 -2.24 5.01 -9.29
N THR A 128 -3.03 5.37 -10.27
CA THR A 128 -4.16 4.57 -10.76
C THR A 128 -3.80 3.64 -11.94
N GLY A 129 -2.57 3.69 -12.43
CA GLY A 129 -2.12 2.89 -13.56
C GLY A 129 -2.58 3.40 -14.94
N ARG A 130 -3.10 4.63 -15.02
CA ARG A 130 -3.60 5.20 -16.29
C ARG A 130 -2.52 5.66 -17.25
N THR A 131 -1.26 5.65 -16.86
CA THR A 131 -0.12 6.04 -17.71
C THR A 131 0.04 5.12 -18.91
N ASN A 132 0.01 3.80 -18.71
CA ASN A 132 0.05 2.78 -19.78
C ASN A 132 -0.31 1.39 -19.24
N ALA A 133 -0.63 0.46 -20.14
CA ALA A 133 -1.07 -0.89 -19.79
C ALA A 133 -0.01 -1.72 -19.04
N ILE A 134 1.27 -1.55 -19.35
CA ILE A 134 2.37 -2.27 -18.67
C ILE A 134 2.44 -1.83 -17.21
N TRP A 135 2.38 -0.52 -16.97
CA TRP A 135 2.39 0.03 -15.62
C TRP A 135 1.15 -0.41 -14.83
N ALA A 136 -0.04 -0.39 -15.45
CA ALA A 136 -1.27 -0.89 -14.84
C ALA A 136 -1.13 -2.35 -14.39
N PHE A 137 -0.52 -3.20 -15.22
CA PHE A 137 -0.26 -4.61 -14.89
C PHE A 137 0.71 -4.75 -13.71
N ILE A 138 1.82 -3.98 -13.71
CA ILE A 138 2.78 -3.97 -12.59
C ILE A 138 2.11 -3.55 -11.29
N LEU A 139 1.28 -2.48 -11.31
CA LEU A 139 0.52 -2.04 -10.14
C LEU A 139 -0.47 -3.10 -9.65
N GLY A 140 -1.14 -3.79 -10.57
CA GLY A 140 -2.03 -4.90 -10.23
C GLY A 140 -1.29 -6.03 -9.49
N LEU A 141 -0.11 -6.43 -9.98
CA LEU A 141 0.75 -7.41 -9.30
C LEU A 141 1.22 -6.91 -7.93
N ALA A 142 1.63 -5.64 -7.83
CA ALA A 142 2.07 -5.06 -6.58
C ALA A 142 0.92 -5.01 -5.55
N SER A 143 -0.29 -4.65 -5.97
CA SER A 143 -1.47 -4.65 -5.11
C SER A 143 -1.83 -6.06 -4.62
N LEU A 144 -1.78 -7.06 -5.51
CA LEU A 144 -1.97 -8.46 -5.12
C LEU A 144 -0.90 -8.92 -4.13
N ASN A 145 0.36 -8.52 -4.33
CA ASN A 145 1.45 -8.83 -3.41
C ASN A 145 1.24 -8.21 -2.02
N ILE A 146 0.69 -6.99 -1.92
CA ILE A 146 0.31 -6.38 -0.63
C ILE A 146 -0.71 -7.25 0.11
N LEU A 147 -1.73 -7.76 -0.59
CA LEU A 147 -2.70 -8.68 0.01
C LEU A 147 -2.04 -9.97 0.50
N CYS A 148 -1.11 -10.53 -0.30
CA CYS A 148 -0.32 -11.69 0.12
C CYS A 148 0.56 -11.39 1.35
N PHE A 149 1.12 -10.19 1.46
CA PHE A 149 1.89 -9.77 2.63
C PHE A 149 1.04 -9.65 3.89
N ILE A 150 -0.13 -9.04 3.78
CA ILE A 150 -1.10 -8.96 4.88
C ILE A 150 -1.45 -10.35 5.36
N TYR A 151 -1.85 -11.24 4.43
CA TYR A 151 -2.21 -12.61 4.76
C TYR A 151 -1.05 -13.38 5.42
N SER A 152 0.13 -13.36 4.80
CA SER A 152 1.31 -14.07 5.33
C SER A 152 1.78 -13.50 6.67
N GLY A 153 1.71 -12.18 6.85
CA GLY A 153 2.01 -11.52 8.10
C GLY A 153 1.09 -11.97 9.24
N PHE A 154 -0.22 -12.05 8.98
CA PHE A 154 -1.18 -12.60 9.95
C PHE A 154 -0.90 -14.07 10.26
N VAL A 155 -0.66 -14.90 9.25
CA VAL A 155 -0.36 -16.32 9.46
C VAL A 155 0.89 -16.49 10.33
N ILE A 156 1.97 -15.78 10.04
CA ILE A 156 3.20 -15.82 10.83
C ILE A 156 2.94 -15.36 12.27
N THR A 157 2.23 -14.23 12.46
CA THR A 157 1.91 -13.66 13.77
C THR A 157 1.04 -14.60 14.59
N PHE A 158 -0.06 -15.12 14.02
CA PHE A 158 -0.95 -16.05 14.73
C PHE A 158 -0.28 -17.37 15.08
N ARG A 159 0.60 -17.89 14.24
CA ARG A 159 1.37 -19.11 14.56
C ARG A 159 2.33 -18.85 15.70
N ARG A 160 3.01 -17.73 15.68
CA ARG A 160 3.93 -17.30 16.75
C ARG A 160 3.21 -17.20 18.10
N THR A 161 2.05 -16.56 18.16
CA THR A 161 1.28 -16.39 19.40
C THR A 161 0.61 -17.68 19.88
N ARG A 162 0.41 -18.67 19.00
CA ARG A 162 -0.19 -19.97 19.34
C ARG A 162 0.78 -21.02 19.84
N THR A 163 2.09 -20.81 19.71
CA THR A 163 3.09 -21.75 20.27
C THR A 163 3.12 -21.62 21.78
N LYS A 164 2.12 -22.20 22.46
CA LYS A 164 2.08 -22.27 23.91
C LYS A 164 2.94 -23.42 24.40
N ILE A 165 3.82 -23.13 25.36
CA ILE A 165 4.56 -24.15 26.10
C ILE A 165 3.53 -24.95 26.93
N LYS A 166 3.55 -26.28 26.75
CA LYS A 166 2.70 -27.20 27.52
C LYS A 166 3.61 -28.18 28.25
N ASN A 167 3.84 -27.91 29.52
CA ASN A 167 4.54 -28.83 30.40
C ASN A 167 3.56 -29.84 31.02
N LYS A 168 3.91 -31.12 30.98
CA LYS A 168 3.13 -32.18 31.62
C LYS A 168 3.49 -32.39 33.11
N ILE A 169 4.65 -31.90 33.50
CA ILE A 169 5.17 -32.01 34.87
C ILE A 169 5.44 -30.62 35.45
N LYS A 170 5.54 -30.52 36.74
CA LYS A 170 5.91 -29.29 37.45
C LYS A 170 7.42 -29.05 37.33
N ALA A 171 7.85 -27.80 37.38
CA ALA A 171 9.25 -27.40 37.28
C ALA A 171 10.17 -28.12 38.31
N LYS A 172 9.69 -28.26 39.57
CA LYS A 172 10.40 -28.94 40.66
C LYS A 172 10.66 -30.44 40.44
N ASP A 173 9.84 -31.06 39.59
CA ASP A 173 9.89 -32.51 39.32
C ASP A 173 10.67 -32.83 38.02
N ALA A 174 11.20 -31.83 37.35
CA ALA A 174 11.89 -31.98 36.08
C ALA A 174 13.33 -32.43 36.25
N GLU A 175 13.75 -33.46 35.51
CA GLU A 175 15.11 -33.92 35.45
C GLU A 175 15.92 -33.24 34.33
N ILE A 176 15.24 -32.87 33.24
CA ILE A 176 15.80 -32.15 32.09
C ILE A 176 15.08 -30.83 31.92
N VAL A 177 15.77 -29.73 32.00
CA VAL A 177 15.22 -28.40 31.83
C VAL A 177 15.70 -27.81 30.51
N LEU A 178 14.77 -27.37 29.66
CA LEU A 178 15.06 -26.69 28.41
C LEU A 178 14.72 -25.23 28.58
N LEU A 179 15.73 -24.35 28.55
CA LEU A 179 15.56 -22.91 28.60
C LEU A 179 15.67 -22.32 27.20
N VAL A 180 14.74 -21.43 26.85
CA VAL A 180 14.65 -20.89 25.49
C VAL A 180 14.72 -19.38 25.47
N GLY A 181 15.73 -18.87 24.78
CA GLY A 181 15.85 -17.49 24.33
C GLY A 181 15.45 -17.37 22.86
N SER A 182 14.35 -16.70 22.57
CA SER A 182 13.83 -16.58 21.21
C SER A 182 13.22 -15.21 20.94
N GLU A 183 13.71 -14.53 19.90
CA GLU A 183 13.12 -13.26 19.44
C GLU A 183 11.89 -13.52 18.55
N ASN A 184 12.01 -14.46 17.61
CA ASN A 184 11.00 -14.72 16.57
C ASN A 184 10.20 -16.01 16.75
N GLY A 185 10.35 -16.68 17.90
CA GLY A 185 9.66 -17.94 18.18
C GLY A 185 10.20 -19.17 17.47
N THR A 186 11.18 -19.03 16.56
CA THR A 186 11.75 -20.17 15.83
C THR A 186 12.51 -21.12 16.75
N THR A 187 13.32 -20.57 17.66
CA THR A 187 14.07 -21.33 18.65
C THR A 187 13.11 -22.06 19.61
N LEU A 188 12.03 -21.38 20.02
CA LEU A 188 10.98 -21.98 20.83
C LEU A 188 10.30 -23.16 20.12
N PHE A 189 10.06 -23.03 18.81
CA PHE A 189 9.50 -24.12 18.00
C PHE A 189 10.40 -25.36 18.03
N PHE A 190 11.72 -25.20 17.81
CA PHE A 190 12.68 -26.31 17.85
C PHE A 190 12.78 -26.92 19.24
N ALA A 191 12.92 -26.10 20.27
CA ALA A 191 12.99 -26.57 21.64
C ALA A 191 11.73 -27.34 22.06
N ASN A 192 10.55 -26.89 21.60
CA ASN A 192 9.29 -27.60 21.85
C ASN A 192 9.21 -28.96 21.13
N GLN A 193 9.84 -29.12 19.96
CA GLN A 193 9.93 -30.42 19.31
C GLN A 193 10.80 -31.38 20.12
N ILE A 194 11.98 -30.93 20.60
CA ILE A 194 12.87 -31.71 21.44
C ILE A 194 12.17 -32.06 22.76
N HIS A 195 11.49 -31.09 23.38
CA HIS A 195 10.72 -31.35 24.59
C HIS A 195 9.68 -32.46 24.40
N ARG A 196 8.91 -32.42 23.29
CA ARG A 196 7.94 -33.47 22.98
C ARG A 196 8.57 -34.84 22.75
N GLN A 197 9.73 -34.87 22.10
CA GLN A 197 10.48 -36.11 21.88
C GLN A 197 10.95 -36.69 23.23
N LEU A 198 11.56 -35.91 24.09
CA LEU A 198 11.97 -36.33 25.43
C LEU A 198 10.79 -36.87 26.24
N LEU A 199 9.63 -36.20 26.18
CA LEU A 199 8.41 -36.69 26.82
C LEU A 199 7.92 -38.03 26.24
N SER A 200 8.05 -38.23 24.92
CA SER A 200 7.66 -39.47 24.27
C SER A 200 8.57 -40.66 24.63
N GLU A 201 9.82 -40.36 24.98
CA GLU A 201 10.82 -41.32 25.48
C GLU A 201 10.72 -41.52 27.01
N GLY A 202 9.67 -40.97 27.63
CA GLY A 202 9.44 -41.13 29.09
C GLY A 202 10.36 -40.27 29.96
N LYS A 203 11.11 -39.34 29.38
CA LYS A 203 11.96 -38.41 30.15
C LYS A 203 11.15 -37.32 30.81
N ARG A 204 11.55 -36.91 32.00
CA ARG A 204 10.91 -35.85 32.80
C ARG A 204 11.49 -34.50 32.38
N SER A 205 11.04 -33.97 31.25
CA SER A 205 11.50 -32.70 30.72
C SER A 205 10.53 -31.55 30.98
N TYR A 206 11.06 -30.34 31.21
CA TYR A 206 10.34 -29.09 31.41
C TYR A 206 10.91 -28.01 30.48
N LEU A 207 10.04 -27.30 29.78
CA LEU A 207 10.40 -26.25 28.86
C LEU A 207 9.97 -24.90 29.44
N ALA A 208 10.90 -23.94 29.51
CA ALA A 208 10.62 -22.58 29.96
C ALA A 208 11.33 -21.53 29.09
N GLU A 209 10.79 -20.33 29.05
CA GLU A 209 11.51 -19.19 28.48
C GLU A 209 12.60 -18.70 29.46
N MET A 210 13.68 -18.10 28.95
CA MET A 210 14.81 -17.68 29.81
C MET A 210 14.43 -16.67 30.87
N ASN A 211 13.47 -15.77 30.59
CA ASN A 211 12.91 -14.84 31.56
C ASN A 211 12.06 -15.51 32.67
N GLN A 212 11.77 -16.80 32.54
CA GLN A 212 11.07 -17.60 33.54
C GLN A 212 12.04 -18.53 34.30
N PHE A 213 13.33 -18.23 34.23
CA PHE A 213 14.35 -18.98 34.97
C PHE A 213 14.06 -18.94 36.47
N GLN A 214 14.13 -20.11 37.11
CA GLN A 214 13.96 -20.29 38.54
C GLN A 214 14.85 -21.44 39.01
N SER A 215 14.93 -21.68 40.31
CA SER A 215 15.60 -22.85 40.82
C SER A 215 14.85 -24.13 40.45
N PHE A 216 15.56 -25.10 39.86
CA PHE A 216 15.02 -26.40 39.47
C PHE A 216 15.66 -27.48 40.33
N GLU A 217 15.00 -27.82 41.44
CA GLU A 217 15.57 -28.67 42.51
C GLU A 217 15.96 -30.07 42.06
N SER A 218 15.20 -30.69 41.13
CA SER A 218 15.44 -32.04 40.62
C SER A 218 16.20 -32.09 39.31
N ALA A 219 16.62 -30.93 38.77
CA ALA A 219 17.25 -30.88 37.47
C ALA A 219 18.65 -31.52 37.49
N LYS A 220 18.83 -32.52 36.65
CA LYS A 220 20.13 -33.17 36.40
C LYS A 220 20.84 -32.53 35.20
N GLU A 221 20.05 -32.10 34.23
CA GLU A 221 20.54 -31.52 32.98
C GLU A 221 19.77 -30.25 32.65
N MET A 222 20.50 -29.23 32.18
CA MET A 222 19.94 -27.99 31.68
C MET A 222 20.48 -27.73 30.28
N VAL A 223 19.55 -27.58 29.31
CA VAL A 223 19.88 -27.29 27.92
C VAL A 223 19.33 -25.94 27.55
N ILE A 224 20.19 -25.08 27.02
CA ILE A 224 19.86 -23.71 26.66
C ILE A 224 19.81 -23.62 25.13
N PHE A 225 18.65 -23.22 24.61
CA PHE A 225 18.43 -22.88 23.21
C PHE A 225 18.30 -21.37 23.10
N THR A 226 19.22 -20.71 22.43
CA THR A 226 19.12 -19.27 22.20
C THR A 226 19.41 -18.91 20.76
N SER A 227 18.72 -17.91 20.27
CA SER A 227 19.05 -17.20 19.03
C SER A 227 19.67 -15.85 19.37
N THR A 228 20.60 -15.42 18.53
CA THR A 228 21.12 -14.05 18.57
C THR A 228 20.56 -13.28 17.37
N TYR A 229 20.53 -11.95 17.46
CA TYR A 229 20.17 -11.08 16.34
C TYR A 229 21.13 -9.88 16.26
N GLY A 230 21.03 -9.12 15.18
CA GLY A 230 21.90 -7.96 14.95
C GLY A 230 23.38 -8.34 15.00
N LEU A 231 24.14 -7.72 15.89
CA LEU A 231 25.57 -7.93 16.09
C LEU A 231 25.87 -9.02 17.16
N GLY A 232 24.92 -9.86 17.47
CA GLY A 232 25.05 -10.89 18.49
C GLY A 232 24.23 -10.62 19.75
N ASP A 233 23.28 -9.70 19.67
CA ASP A 233 22.42 -9.33 20.79
C ASP A 233 21.56 -10.51 21.27
N PRO A 234 21.31 -10.64 22.56
CA PRO A 234 20.45 -11.66 23.11
C PRO A 234 18.98 -11.34 22.80
N PRO A 235 18.10 -12.36 22.66
CA PRO A 235 16.70 -12.14 22.42
C PRO A 235 16.01 -11.52 23.65
N ARG A 236 14.88 -10.83 23.43
CA ARG A 236 14.12 -10.11 24.46
C ARG A 236 13.86 -10.90 25.75
N ASN A 237 13.54 -12.18 25.61
CA ASN A 237 13.25 -13.05 26.76
C ASN A 237 14.52 -13.63 27.40
N ALA A 238 15.70 -13.17 27.03
CA ALA A 238 16.99 -13.47 27.66
C ALA A 238 17.68 -12.22 28.25
N ASN A 239 17.03 -11.06 28.20
CA ASN A 239 17.53 -9.78 28.70
C ASN A 239 17.01 -9.47 30.12
N GLN A 240 17.31 -10.31 31.09
CA GLN A 240 17.08 -10.02 32.51
C GLN A 240 18.37 -10.14 33.31
#